data_16efa0d612be32748dedebb8436bf850
#
_entry.id   16efa0d612be32748dedebb8436bf850
#
_cell.length_a   1.000
_cell.length_b   1.000
_cell.length_c   1.000
_cell.angle_alpha   90.00
_cell.angle_beta   90.00
_cell.angle_gamma   90.00
#
_symmetry.space_group_name_H-M   'P 1'
#
loop_
_entity.id
_entity.type
_entity.pdbx_description
1 polymer ?
#
loop_
_entity_poly.entity_id
_entity_poly.type
_entity_poly.pdbx_seq_one_letter_code
_entity_poly.pdbx_strand_id
1 'polypeptide(L)'
;MKFTYKYILPAVFFSFSASLMAQNLNSGYFTEGLNSRHGLNPAFGSDENYVAMPGLGNININMMGNFGLQDVLFDNPTESGNNKSKTSFMNPYINASDALSGFKNNNKLDGEFRIGIMSAGFKGLGGYNTIELNLRAGFNANLPYELFEFAKNTGNKSYDIGNINAEFQSYAELAFGHSRQINDKLRLGAKVKLLFGIAHGSFEFNDMKANLTGDEWTISGDAQTNISLKGATYKVESKDYKSKTGSYQHVTGLDTNGGGLNGFGLGLDLGAEYKINKDFTVSAALLDLGFITWNNNILATNSNKSFMFSGFHDVAIKSSEGSTLENQSDSYSDQIADFANLQDKGDQGSKTTELAATMNFGCQYVLPCYRQLKFGLLSSTKIYGKYSWTEGRLSANVAPLKWVDGGVNFGVNTYRTSFGWIVNFHPKAVNFFVGM
;
A
#
# COMPACT_ATOMS: atom_id res chain seq x y z
N MET A 1 2.75 -20.95 -16.34
CA MET A 1 3.87 -20.39 -15.60
C MET A 1 3.55 -20.60 -14.12
N LYS A 2 4.24 -21.55 -13.45
CA LYS A 2 3.94 -21.88 -12.04
C LYS A 2 4.55 -20.79 -11.15
N PHE A 3 3.73 -19.84 -10.71
CA PHE A 3 4.15 -18.91 -9.67
C PHE A 3 4.09 -19.63 -8.32
N THR A 4 5.23 -20.02 -7.81
CA THR A 4 5.34 -20.61 -6.48
C THR A 4 5.38 -19.46 -5.47
N TYR A 5 4.44 -19.40 -4.53
CA TYR A 5 4.34 -18.42 -3.43
C TYR A 5 5.64 -18.25 -2.61
N LYS A 6 6.58 -19.19 -2.70
CA LYS A 6 7.96 -19.08 -2.18
C LYS A 6 8.71 -17.82 -2.63
N TYR A 7 8.24 -17.14 -3.68
CA TYR A 7 8.88 -15.93 -4.23
C TYR A 7 8.07 -14.66 -4.03
N ILE A 8 6.79 -14.74 -3.60
CA ILE A 8 5.97 -13.54 -3.37
C ILE A 8 6.34 -12.90 -2.04
N LEU A 9 6.47 -13.67 -0.96
CA LEU A 9 6.93 -13.15 0.33
C LEU A 9 8.36 -12.59 0.26
N PRO A 10 9.37 -13.29 -0.35
CA PRO A 10 10.68 -12.69 -0.58
C PRO A 10 10.68 -11.50 -1.53
N ALA A 11 9.82 -11.47 -2.56
CA ALA A 11 9.76 -10.33 -3.50
C ALA A 11 9.19 -9.08 -2.83
N VAL A 12 8.21 -9.21 -1.96
CA VAL A 12 7.73 -8.11 -1.11
C VAL A 12 8.82 -7.70 -0.12
N PHE A 13 9.55 -8.65 0.48
CA PHE A 13 10.68 -8.35 1.38
C PHE A 13 11.93 -7.83 0.65
N PHE A 14 12.23 -8.28 -0.57
CA PHE A 14 13.37 -7.80 -1.35
C PHE A 14 13.19 -6.38 -1.88
N SER A 15 11.95 -5.92 -2.06
CA SER A 15 11.62 -4.51 -2.35
C SER A 15 12.00 -3.57 -1.20
N PHE A 16 12.16 -4.09 0.00
CA PHE A 16 12.58 -3.32 1.19
C PHE A 16 14.09 -3.12 1.32
N SER A 17 14.92 -3.91 0.64
CA SER A 17 16.37 -3.86 0.82
C SER A 17 17.13 -2.90 -0.11
N ALA A 18 16.48 -2.40 -1.14
CA ALA A 18 16.95 -1.21 -1.81
C ALA A 18 16.44 -0.02 -0.97
N SER A 19 17.31 0.89 -0.60
CA SER A 19 16.94 2.28 -0.37
C SER A 19 16.45 2.82 -1.72
N LEU A 20 15.35 2.27 -2.21
CA LEU A 20 14.61 2.80 -3.34
C LEU A 20 14.18 4.18 -2.85
N MET A 21 14.87 5.16 -3.37
CA MET A 21 14.50 6.55 -3.22
C MET A 21 13.12 6.67 -3.85
N ALA A 22 12.09 6.51 -3.03
CA ALA A 22 10.71 6.57 -3.45
C ALA A 22 10.47 7.95 -4.02
N GLN A 23 10.27 8.01 -5.32
CA GLN A 23 10.01 9.25 -6.02
C GLN A 23 8.59 9.70 -5.72
N ASN A 24 8.42 10.55 -4.70
CA ASN A 24 7.13 11.14 -4.42
C ASN A 24 6.86 12.26 -5.43
N LEU A 25 5.82 12.09 -6.25
CA LEU A 25 5.42 13.10 -7.24
C LEU A 25 5.11 14.47 -6.60
N ASN A 26 4.72 14.49 -5.31
CA ASN A 26 4.47 15.71 -4.53
C ASN A 26 5.70 16.64 -4.49
N SER A 27 6.93 16.14 -4.63
CA SER A 27 8.13 16.96 -4.75
C SER A 27 8.13 17.85 -5.99
N GLY A 28 7.41 17.45 -7.05
CA GLY A 28 7.23 18.20 -8.29
C GLY A 28 6.02 19.13 -8.33
N TYR A 29 5.24 19.25 -7.25
CA TYR A 29 3.98 20.00 -7.27
C TYR A 29 4.15 21.45 -7.75
N PHE A 30 5.22 22.11 -7.35
CA PHE A 30 5.53 23.51 -7.70
C PHE A 30 6.61 23.64 -8.80
N THR A 31 7.01 22.55 -9.46
CA THR A 31 7.98 22.53 -10.56
C THR A 31 7.25 22.76 -11.88
N GLU A 32 7.15 24.03 -12.34
CA GLU A 32 6.26 24.43 -13.43
C GLU A 32 6.58 23.80 -14.79
N GLY A 33 7.85 23.54 -15.10
CA GLY A 33 8.27 22.87 -16.33
C GLY A 33 8.00 21.37 -16.38
N LEU A 34 7.49 20.78 -15.30
CA LEU A 34 7.22 19.35 -15.23
C LEU A 34 5.90 19.01 -15.96
N ASN A 35 5.97 18.31 -17.08
CA ASN A 35 4.79 17.97 -17.89
C ASN A 35 3.76 17.10 -17.15
N SER A 36 4.18 16.28 -16.19
CA SER A 36 3.31 15.38 -15.42
C SER A 36 2.55 16.04 -14.26
N ARG A 37 2.70 17.35 -14.02
CA ARG A 37 2.01 18.08 -12.92
C ARG A 37 0.49 17.99 -12.96
N HIS A 38 -0.11 17.86 -14.14
CA HIS A 38 -1.55 17.66 -14.28
C HIS A 38 -2.05 16.37 -13.61
N GLY A 39 -1.15 15.44 -13.25
CA GLY A 39 -1.45 14.29 -12.42
C GLY A 39 -1.62 14.61 -10.93
N LEU A 40 -1.14 15.78 -10.47
CA LEU A 40 -1.28 16.28 -9.09
C LEU A 40 -2.41 17.29 -8.93
N ASN A 41 -2.76 17.97 -10.01
CA ASN A 41 -3.90 18.88 -10.08
C ASN A 41 -4.31 19.04 -11.56
N PRO A 42 -5.50 18.60 -11.96
CA PRO A 42 -5.97 18.71 -13.35
C PRO A 42 -6.01 20.15 -13.88
N ALA A 43 -6.06 21.16 -13.02
CA ALA A 43 -6.01 22.56 -13.45
C ALA A 43 -4.62 22.97 -13.96
N PHE A 44 -3.55 22.24 -13.65
CA PHE A 44 -2.21 22.53 -14.11
C PHE A 44 -2.06 22.18 -15.60
N GLY A 45 -2.28 23.15 -16.48
CA GLY A 45 -2.00 23.00 -17.90
C GLY A 45 -0.55 23.35 -18.22
N SER A 46 -0.11 23.03 -19.44
CA SER A 46 1.18 23.40 -19.96
C SER A 46 1.04 24.40 -21.12
N ASP A 47 2.10 25.17 -21.36
CA ASP A 47 2.20 25.99 -22.55
C ASP A 47 2.75 25.23 -23.76
N GLU A 48 3.24 24.03 -23.56
CA GLU A 48 3.84 23.17 -24.56
C GLU A 48 3.03 21.88 -24.79
N ASN A 49 2.97 21.46 -26.05
CA ASN A 49 2.45 20.14 -26.39
C ASN A 49 3.54 19.10 -26.15
N TYR A 50 3.16 17.91 -25.68
CA TYR A 50 4.10 16.81 -25.46
C TYR A 50 3.49 15.46 -25.84
N VAL A 51 4.36 14.50 -26.12
CA VAL A 51 4.06 13.08 -26.19
C VAL A 51 5.13 12.34 -25.39
N ALA A 52 4.73 11.47 -24.48
CA ALA A 52 5.61 10.58 -23.74
C ALA A 52 5.27 9.13 -24.08
N MET A 53 6.29 8.31 -24.26
CA MET A 53 6.21 6.91 -24.69
C MET A 53 6.71 5.96 -23.58
N PRO A 54 6.45 4.65 -23.71
CA PRO A 54 6.92 3.64 -22.76
C PRO A 54 8.43 3.72 -22.54
N GLY A 55 8.84 3.61 -21.26
CA GLY A 55 10.25 3.70 -20.87
C GLY A 55 10.82 5.11 -20.76
N LEU A 56 10.13 6.11 -21.35
CA LEU A 56 10.42 7.54 -21.21
C LEU A 56 9.29 8.28 -20.49
N GLY A 57 8.25 7.53 -20.05
CA GLY A 57 7.13 8.07 -19.32
C GLY A 57 7.42 8.26 -17.83
N ASN A 58 6.43 8.77 -17.13
CA ASN A 58 6.50 8.97 -15.67
C ASN A 58 6.46 7.63 -14.93
N ILE A 59 7.54 7.30 -14.25
CA ILE A 59 7.56 6.20 -13.27
C ILE A 59 7.57 6.84 -11.89
N ASN A 60 6.57 6.48 -11.08
CA ASN A 60 6.45 6.93 -9.70
C ASN A 60 6.35 5.71 -8.78
N ILE A 61 7.20 5.68 -7.77
CA ILE A 61 7.17 4.69 -6.70
C ILE A 61 7.11 5.48 -5.40
N ASN A 62 6.05 5.30 -4.63
CA ASN A 62 5.91 5.91 -3.32
C ASN A 62 5.75 4.82 -2.28
N MET A 63 6.56 4.85 -1.24
CA MET A 63 6.46 3.95 -0.10
C MET A 63 6.53 4.75 1.19
N MET A 64 5.51 4.62 2.01
CA MET A 64 5.41 5.29 3.30
C MET A 64 5.04 4.29 4.39
N GLY A 65 5.51 4.56 5.60
CA GLY A 65 5.17 3.75 6.76
C GLY A 65 5.78 4.33 8.02
N ASN A 66 5.26 3.92 9.15
CA ASN A 66 5.77 4.33 10.47
C ASN A 66 6.68 3.27 11.09
N PHE A 67 6.98 2.19 10.40
CA PHE A 67 8.02 1.22 10.73
C PHE A 67 8.75 0.76 9.46
N GLY A 68 9.91 0.15 9.61
CA GLY A 68 10.74 -0.26 8.48
C GLY A 68 11.62 -1.47 8.81
N LEU A 69 12.53 -1.82 7.90
CA LEU A 69 13.42 -2.96 8.09
C LEU A 69 14.32 -2.86 9.32
N GLN A 70 14.72 -1.64 9.69
CA GLN A 70 15.53 -1.40 10.89
C GLN A 70 14.79 -1.72 12.20
N ASP A 71 13.45 -1.77 12.16
CA ASP A 71 12.62 -2.10 13.32
C ASP A 71 12.36 -3.63 13.42
N VAL A 72 12.64 -4.35 12.33
CA VAL A 72 12.42 -5.81 12.22
C VAL A 72 13.73 -6.60 12.21
N LEU A 73 14.80 -6.02 11.65
CA LEU A 73 16.11 -6.66 11.47
C LEU A 73 17.18 -5.97 12.30
N PHE A 74 17.83 -6.74 13.14
CA PHE A 74 18.89 -6.33 14.06
C PHE A 74 20.21 -7.01 13.68
N ASP A 75 21.33 -6.43 14.11
CA ASP A 75 22.60 -7.15 14.05
C ASP A 75 22.57 -8.36 14.98
N ASN A 76 23.07 -9.50 14.51
CA ASN A 76 23.06 -10.71 15.31
C ASN A 76 23.95 -10.52 16.55
N PRO A 77 23.39 -10.51 17.78
CA PRO A 77 24.14 -10.20 18.99
C PRO A 77 25.13 -11.32 19.37
N THR A 78 24.99 -12.51 18.82
CA THR A 78 25.90 -13.64 19.10
C THR A 78 27.16 -13.60 18.24
N GLU A 79 27.25 -12.71 17.25
CA GLU A 79 28.40 -12.56 16.37
C GLU A 79 29.28 -11.36 16.81
N SER A 80 30.58 -11.51 16.63
CA SER A 80 31.56 -10.46 16.89
C SER A 80 32.09 -9.85 15.59
N GLY A 81 32.48 -8.56 15.61
CA GLY A 81 33.03 -7.85 14.46
C GLY A 81 32.03 -6.90 13.80
N ASN A 82 32.48 -6.22 12.72
CA ASN A 82 31.72 -5.14 12.07
C ASN A 82 30.72 -5.65 10.99
N ASN A 83 30.87 -6.88 10.53
CA ASN A 83 30.03 -7.48 9.48
C ASN A 83 29.15 -8.60 10.05
N LYS A 84 28.30 -8.25 11.01
CA LYS A 84 27.36 -9.19 11.62
C LYS A 84 26.24 -9.56 10.64
N SER A 85 25.79 -10.79 10.67
CA SER A 85 24.57 -11.19 9.97
C SER A 85 23.35 -10.49 10.59
N LYS A 86 22.27 -10.38 9.82
CA LYS A 86 21.00 -9.82 10.35
C LYS A 86 20.15 -10.94 10.93
N THR A 87 19.49 -10.63 12.01
CA THR A 87 18.51 -11.50 12.67
C THR A 87 17.20 -10.74 12.88
N SER A 88 16.10 -11.45 13.11
CA SER A 88 14.81 -10.81 13.36
C SER A 88 14.70 -10.26 14.78
N PHE A 89 13.80 -9.31 14.98
CA PHE A 89 13.44 -8.79 16.31
C PHE A 89 12.99 -9.88 17.29
N MET A 90 12.52 -11.03 16.80
CA MET A 90 12.09 -12.16 17.62
C MET A 90 13.25 -12.95 18.24
N ASN A 91 14.51 -12.72 17.82
CA ASN A 91 15.66 -13.41 18.38
C ASN A 91 15.72 -13.20 19.92
N PRO A 92 15.82 -14.29 20.72
CA PRO A 92 15.76 -14.21 22.19
C PRO A 92 16.90 -13.38 22.82
N TYR A 93 18.05 -13.26 22.13
CA TYR A 93 19.19 -12.46 22.60
C TYR A 93 19.04 -10.94 22.34
N ILE A 94 18.00 -10.50 21.62
CA ILE A 94 17.65 -9.08 21.50
C ILE A 94 16.73 -8.73 22.65
N ASN A 95 17.04 -7.65 23.38
CA ASN A 95 16.19 -7.19 24.48
C ASN A 95 14.81 -6.81 23.96
N ALA A 96 13.74 -7.17 24.69
CA ALA A 96 12.37 -6.90 24.29
C ALA A 96 12.08 -5.40 24.14
N SER A 97 12.63 -4.56 25.02
CA SER A 97 12.47 -3.09 24.93
C SER A 97 13.06 -2.54 23.65
N ASP A 98 14.22 -3.02 23.24
CA ASP A 98 14.92 -2.57 22.03
C ASP A 98 14.18 -3.10 20.79
N ALA A 99 13.80 -4.38 20.81
CA ALA A 99 13.08 -5.05 19.74
C ALA A 99 11.72 -4.39 19.41
N LEU A 100 11.05 -3.83 20.42
CA LEU A 100 9.71 -3.25 20.29
C LEU A 100 9.70 -1.73 20.19
N SER A 101 10.84 -1.07 20.38
CA SER A 101 10.93 0.40 20.42
C SER A 101 10.50 1.11 19.12
N GLY A 102 10.70 0.47 17.98
CA GLY A 102 10.34 0.99 16.65
C GLY A 102 8.84 0.95 16.35
N PHE A 103 8.09 0.05 17.00
CA PHE A 103 6.67 -0.17 16.70
C PHE A 103 5.75 0.81 17.44
N LYS A 104 4.63 1.14 16.80
CA LYS A 104 3.58 2.04 17.31
C LYS A 104 2.29 1.23 17.52
N ASN A 105 1.28 1.84 18.15
CA ASN A 105 -0.03 1.18 18.37
C ASN A 105 -0.64 0.62 17.08
N ASN A 106 -0.47 1.37 15.97
CA ASN A 106 -0.81 0.92 14.63
C ASN A 106 0.40 1.09 13.72
N ASN A 107 0.89 -0.01 13.19
CA ASN A 107 2.03 -0.04 12.30
C ASN A 107 1.53 -0.12 10.87
N LYS A 108 1.68 0.96 10.13
CA LYS A 108 1.11 1.13 8.81
C LYS A 108 2.18 1.13 7.73
N LEU A 109 1.86 0.48 6.63
CA LEU A 109 2.59 0.55 5.36
C LEU A 109 1.62 0.99 4.27
N ASP A 110 2.11 1.88 3.41
CA ASP A 110 1.42 2.36 2.22
C ASP A 110 2.41 2.34 1.08
N GLY A 111 2.06 1.68 -0.01
CA GLY A 111 2.87 1.60 -1.22
C GLY A 111 2.05 1.95 -2.44
N GLU A 112 2.59 2.79 -3.30
CA GLU A 112 1.98 3.18 -4.57
C GLU A 112 3.02 3.09 -5.70
N PHE A 113 2.60 2.47 -6.79
CA PHE A 113 3.40 2.32 -7.99
C PHE A 113 2.57 2.75 -9.20
N ARG A 114 3.15 3.64 -10.02
CA ARG A 114 2.55 4.12 -11.25
C ARG A 114 3.59 4.14 -12.37
N ILE A 115 3.24 3.54 -13.49
CA ILE A 115 4.00 3.64 -14.74
C ILE A 115 3.12 4.33 -15.78
N GLY A 116 3.58 5.45 -16.34
CA GLY A 116 3.02 6.02 -17.55
C GLY A 116 3.44 5.20 -18.76
N ILE A 117 2.51 4.46 -19.35
CA ILE A 117 2.77 3.69 -20.58
C ILE A 117 2.83 4.64 -21.77
N MET A 118 1.88 5.56 -21.85
CA MET A 118 1.80 6.56 -22.89
C MET A 118 1.04 7.78 -22.36
N SER A 119 1.49 8.97 -22.72
CA SER A 119 0.73 10.18 -22.44
C SER A 119 0.97 11.24 -23.52
N ALA A 120 -0.05 12.09 -23.71
CA ALA A 120 0.05 13.25 -24.59
C ALA A 120 -0.69 14.42 -23.94
N GLY A 121 -0.12 15.61 -24.12
CA GLY A 121 -0.74 16.86 -23.73
C GLY A 121 -0.72 17.84 -24.89
N PHE A 122 -1.85 18.51 -25.13
CA PHE A 122 -1.98 19.42 -26.27
C PHE A 122 -2.99 20.55 -26.02
N LYS A 123 -2.72 21.70 -26.62
CA LYS A 123 -3.66 22.82 -26.64
C LYS A 123 -4.79 22.53 -27.63
N GLY A 124 -6.03 22.75 -27.23
CA GLY A 124 -7.21 22.56 -28.05
C GLY A 124 -8.49 22.76 -27.23
N LEU A 125 -9.63 22.87 -27.90
CA LEU A 125 -10.96 23.01 -27.28
C LEU A 125 -11.06 24.19 -26.30
N GLY A 126 -10.28 25.24 -26.53
CA GLY A 126 -10.24 26.41 -25.64
C GLY A 126 -9.49 26.20 -24.32
N GLY A 127 -8.68 25.15 -24.21
CA GLY A 127 -7.91 24.81 -23.04
C GLY A 127 -6.71 23.91 -23.33
N TYR A 128 -6.26 23.19 -22.32
CA TYR A 128 -5.21 22.18 -22.41
C TYR A 128 -5.78 20.81 -22.14
N ASN A 129 -5.50 19.86 -23.00
CA ASN A 129 -6.04 18.52 -22.96
C ASN A 129 -4.92 17.51 -22.68
N THR A 130 -5.23 16.44 -21.95
CA THR A 130 -4.30 15.32 -21.70
C THR A 130 -5.00 13.99 -21.97
N ILE A 131 -4.24 13.06 -22.53
CA ILE A 131 -4.63 11.66 -22.69
C ILE A 131 -3.51 10.83 -22.10
N GLU A 132 -3.84 9.90 -21.20
CA GLU A 132 -2.86 9.09 -20.47
C GLU A 132 -3.29 7.65 -20.41
N LEU A 133 -2.35 6.74 -20.61
CA LEU A 133 -2.47 5.32 -20.30
C LEU A 133 -1.44 4.99 -19.23
N ASN A 134 -1.91 4.59 -18.05
CA ASN A 134 -1.07 4.29 -16.91
C ASN A 134 -1.33 2.85 -16.43
N LEU A 135 -0.31 2.21 -15.86
CA LEU A 135 -0.45 1.05 -15.00
C LEU A 135 -0.26 1.50 -13.56
N ARG A 136 -1.20 1.13 -12.69
CA ARG A 136 -1.18 1.49 -11.28
C ARG A 136 -1.27 0.25 -10.40
N ALA A 137 -0.53 0.26 -9.30
CA ALA A 137 -0.65 -0.74 -8.23
C ALA A 137 -0.55 -0.03 -6.88
N GLY A 138 -1.34 -0.50 -5.91
CA GLY A 138 -1.34 -0.01 -4.54
C GLY A 138 -1.28 -1.17 -3.57
N PHE A 139 -0.58 -0.96 -2.45
CA PHE A 139 -0.50 -1.88 -1.33
C PHE A 139 -0.66 -1.11 -0.03
N ASN A 140 -1.49 -1.62 0.86
CA ASN A 140 -1.68 -1.05 2.20
C ASN A 140 -1.66 -2.17 3.23
N ALA A 141 -1.07 -1.91 4.40
CA ALA A 141 -1.12 -2.82 5.54
C ALA A 141 -1.28 -2.05 6.85
N ASN A 142 -1.96 -2.67 7.81
CA ASN A 142 -2.07 -2.20 9.18
C ASN A 142 -1.84 -3.38 10.11
N LEU A 143 -0.82 -3.27 10.97
CA LEU A 143 -0.42 -4.28 11.94
C LEU A 143 -0.43 -3.65 13.34
N PRO A 144 -1.21 -4.17 14.29
CA PRO A 144 -1.25 -3.66 15.66
C PRO A 144 0.05 -3.94 16.41
N TYR A 145 0.38 -3.10 17.41
CA TYR A 145 1.57 -3.25 18.26
C TYR A 145 1.58 -4.60 18.99
N GLU A 146 0.44 -5.01 19.49
CA GLU A 146 0.27 -6.22 20.28
C GLU A 146 0.62 -7.50 19.52
N LEU A 147 0.57 -7.47 18.17
CA LEU A 147 1.06 -8.56 17.32
C LEU A 147 2.58 -8.74 17.49
N PHE A 148 3.34 -7.65 17.48
CA PHE A 148 4.79 -7.68 17.64
C PHE A 148 5.18 -8.02 19.07
N GLU A 149 4.44 -7.50 20.05
CA GLU A 149 4.63 -7.81 21.45
C GLU A 149 4.36 -9.31 21.71
N PHE A 150 3.27 -9.85 21.19
CA PHE A 150 2.95 -11.28 21.29
C PHE A 150 4.05 -12.15 20.65
N ALA A 151 4.52 -11.78 19.46
CA ALA A 151 5.58 -12.51 18.77
C ALA A 151 6.93 -12.46 19.50
N LYS A 152 7.26 -11.34 20.16
CA LYS A 152 8.54 -11.13 20.84
C LYS A 152 8.56 -11.65 22.26
N ASN A 153 7.50 -11.45 23.02
CA ASN A 153 7.47 -11.61 24.47
C ASN A 153 6.20 -12.34 24.92
N THR A 154 6.00 -13.53 24.33
CA THR A 154 4.89 -14.40 24.73
C THR A 154 5.02 -14.76 26.20
N GLY A 155 4.06 -14.37 27.03
CA GLY A 155 4.07 -14.57 28.47
C GLY A 155 2.69 -14.91 29.01
N ASN A 156 2.61 -15.11 30.33
CA ASN A 156 1.37 -15.41 31.03
C ASN A 156 0.50 -14.15 31.16
N LYS A 157 -0.07 -13.71 30.04
CA LYS A 157 -0.99 -12.57 29.97
C LYS A 157 -1.97 -12.69 28.79
N SER A 158 -2.96 -11.81 28.79
CA SER A 158 -3.88 -11.65 27.66
C SER A 158 -3.35 -10.59 26.69
N TYR A 159 -3.46 -10.89 25.39
CA TYR A 159 -3.16 -9.99 24.29
C TYR A 159 -4.43 -9.74 23.49
N ASP A 160 -4.84 -8.49 23.38
CA ASP A 160 -5.88 -8.05 22.45
C ASP A 160 -5.19 -7.47 21.20
N ILE A 161 -4.85 -8.37 20.29
CA ILE A 161 -4.06 -8.03 19.08
C ILE A 161 -4.91 -7.16 18.14
N GLY A 162 -6.25 -7.29 18.21
CA GLY A 162 -7.14 -6.48 17.36
C GLY A 162 -7.13 -6.93 15.90
N ASN A 163 -7.08 -5.96 14.98
CA ASN A 163 -7.28 -6.22 13.55
C ASN A 163 -5.99 -6.12 12.76
N ILE A 164 -5.60 -7.21 12.11
CA ILE A 164 -4.52 -7.26 11.13
C ILE A 164 -5.13 -7.14 9.75
N ASN A 165 -4.64 -6.22 8.92
CA ASN A 165 -5.20 -5.99 7.60
C ASN A 165 -4.10 -5.73 6.58
N ALA A 166 -4.30 -6.29 5.38
CA ALA A 166 -3.50 -5.98 4.20
C ALA A 166 -4.39 -5.95 2.97
N GLU A 167 -4.10 -5.05 2.05
CA GLU A 167 -4.84 -4.89 0.80
C GLU A 167 -3.90 -4.57 -0.34
N PHE A 168 -4.17 -5.13 -1.50
CA PHE A 168 -3.45 -4.90 -2.73
C PHE A 168 -4.44 -4.72 -3.87
N GLN A 169 -4.17 -3.77 -4.76
CA GLN A 169 -4.92 -3.62 -6.01
C GLN A 169 -3.99 -3.23 -7.16
N SER A 170 -4.32 -3.68 -8.38
CA SER A 170 -3.65 -3.25 -9.61
C SER A 170 -4.63 -3.11 -10.74
N TYR A 171 -4.45 -2.07 -11.57
CA TYR A 171 -5.32 -1.75 -12.68
C TYR A 171 -4.61 -0.92 -13.74
N ALA A 172 -5.10 -1.01 -14.98
CA ALA A 172 -4.75 -0.06 -16.03
C ALA A 172 -5.75 1.12 -15.99
N GLU A 173 -5.25 2.32 -16.23
CA GLU A 173 -6.01 3.57 -16.21
C GLU A 173 -5.87 4.26 -17.57
N LEU A 174 -7.00 4.50 -18.24
CA LEU A 174 -7.06 5.38 -19.41
C LEU A 174 -7.76 6.68 -18.98
N ALA A 175 -7.00 7.79 -18.99
CA ALA A 175 -7.45 9.05 -18.44
C ALA A 175 -7.52 10.14 -19.51
N PHE A 176 -8.57 10.96 -19.46
CA PHE A 176 -8.82 12.10 -20.33
C PHE A 176 -8.99 13.35 -19.47
N GLY A 177 -8.05 14.28 -19.59
CA GLY A 177 -8.05 15.53 -18.83
C GLY A 177 -8.30 16.74 -19.72
N HIS A 178 -8.99 17.73 -19.15
CA HIS A 178 -9.17 19.05 -19.73
C HIS A 178 -9.00 20.12 -18.67
N SER A 179 -8.22 21.16 -18.97
CA SER A 179 -8.12 22.34 -18.13
C SER A 179 -8.33 23.62 -18.93
N ARG A 180 -9.03 24.59 -18.34
CA ARG A 180 -9.36 25.84 -19.01
C ARG A 180 -9.17 27.03 -18.10
N GLN A 181 -8.56 28.10 -18.65
CA GLN A 181 -8.55 29.41 -18.05
C GLN A 181 -9.95 30.01 -18.15
N ILE A 182 -10.59 30.28 -17.02
CA ILE A 182 -11.95 30.86 -16.95
C ILE A 182 -11.88 32.37 -17.01
N ASN A 183 -10.89 32.95 -16.32
CA ASN A 183 -10.57 34.36 -16.35
C ASN A 183 -9.09 34.56 -15.99
N ASP A 184 -8.59 35.79 -15.91
CA ASP A 184 -7.17 36.10 -15.67
C ASP A 184 -6.61 35.47 -14.36
N LYS A 185 -7.48 35.13 -13.42
CA LYS A 185 -7.12 34.63 -12.10
C LYS A 185 -7.42 33.16 -11.90
N LEU A 186 -8.50 32.63 -12.50
CA LEU A 186 -9.03 31.29 -12.22
C LEU A 186 -8.82 30.34 -13.39
N ARG A 187 -8.19 29.20 -13.12
CA ARG A 187 -8.12 28.04 -14.00
C ARG A 187 -8.78 26.84 -13.33
N LEU A 188 -9.62 26.14 -14.06
CA LEU A 188 -10.27 24.90 -13.61
C LEU A 188 -9.82 23.74 -14.48
N GLY A 189 -9.83 22.54 -13.92
CA GLY A 189 -9.52 21.31 -14.63
C GLY A 189 -10.32 20.13 -14.11
N ALA A 190 -10.58 19.18 -14.99
CA ALA A 190 -11.19 17.92 -14.64
C ALA A 190 -10.52 16.79 -15.46
N LYS A 191 -10.54 15.57 -14.92
CA LYS A 191 -10.02 14.39 -15.60
C LYS A 191 -10.96 13.22 -15.32
N VAL A 192 -11.42 12.55 -16.38
CA VAL A 192 -12.24 11.33 -16.31
C VAL A 192 -11.31 10.14 -16.57
N LYS A 193 -11.49 9.09 -15.81
CA LYS A 193 -10.66 7.89 -15.85
C LYS A 193 -11.52 6.65 -16.10
N LEU A 194 -11.15 5.86 -17.08
CA LEU A 194 -11.65 4.51 -17.29
C LEU A 194 -10.65 3.55 -16.67
N LEU A 195 -11.10 2.70 -15.74
CA LEU A 195 -10.27 1.83 -14.95
C LEU A 195 -10.53 0.36 -15.36
N PHE A 196 -9.46 -0.35 -15.65
CA PHE A 196 -9.50 -1.75 -16.05
C PHE A 196 -8.77 -2.57 -15.00
N GLY A 197 -9.53 -3.18 -14.07
CA GLY A 197 -9.00 -3.97 -12.97
C GLY A 197 -8.22 -5.18 -13.47
N ILE A 198 -7.05 -5.41 -12.88
CA ILE A 198 -6.18 -6.55 -13.18
C ILE A 198 -6.27 -7.55 -12.02
N ALA A 199 -5.93 -7.10 -10.81
CA ALA A 199 -5.95 -7.91 -9.60
C ALA A 199 -6.30 -7.07 -8.37
N HIS A 200 -7.07 -7.68 -7.46
CA HIS A 200 -7.31 -7.16 -6.11
C HIS A 200 -7.14 -8.31 -5.13
N GLY A 201 -6.60 -8.01 -3.96
CA GLY A 201 -6.52 -8.96 -2.85
C GLY A 201 -6.63 -8.25 -1.51
N SER A 202 -7.36 -8.85 -0.58
CA SER A 202 -7.38 -8.41 0.81
C SER A 202 -7.19 -9.59 1.75
N PHE A 203 -6.45 -9.36 2.81
CA PHE A 203 -6.32 -10.23 3.95
C PHE A 203 -6.76 -9.48 5.20
N GLU A 204 -7.63 -10.08 5.97
CA GLU A 204 -8.13 -9.54 7.22
C GLU A 204 -8.11 -10.62 8.29
N PHE A 205 -7.57 -10.29 9.47
CA PHE A 205 -7.71 -11.10 10.67
C PHE A 205 -8.31 -10.20 11.74
N ASN A 206 -9.61 -10.33 11.92
CA ASN A 206 -10.40 -9.46 12.78
C ASN A 206 -10.52 -10.05 14.19
N ASP A 207 -10.61 -9.18 15.20
CA ASP A 207 -10.83 -9.52 16.61
C ASP A 207 -9.86 -10.58 17.16
N MET A 208 -8.60 -10.53 16.70
CA MET A 208 -7.57 -11.46 17.14
C MET A 208 -7.22 -11.23 18.62
N LYS A 209 -7.39 -12.27 19.43
CA LYS A 209 -7.06 -12.27 20.85
C LYS A 209 -6.28 -13.53 21.21
N ALA A 210 -5.32 -13.37 22.11
CA ALA A 210 -4.63 -14.49 22.73
C ALA A 210 -4.67 -14.32 24.25
N ASN A 211 -5.38 -15.20 24.93
CA ASN A 211 -5.39 -15.27 26.38
C ASN A 211 -4.53 -16.45 26.81
N LEU A 212 -3.41 -16.17 27.47
CA LEU A 212 -2.44 -17.15 27.93
C LEU A 212 -2.34 -17.14 29.45
N THR A 213 -3.41 -16.74 30.14
CA THR A 213 -3.46 -16.66 31.62
C THR A 213 -4.15 -17.88 32.21
N GLY A 214 -3.65 -18.33 33.36
CA GLY A 214 -4.23 -19.44 34.09
C GLY A 214 -3.98 -20.80 33.44
N ASP A 215 -4.91 -21.74 33.69
CA ASP A 215 -4.79 -23.13 33.26
C ASP A 215 -5.31 -23.38 31.84
N GLU A 216 -5.93 -22.38 31.22
CA GLU A 216 -6.47 -22.44 29.87
C GLU A 216 -5.88 -21.34 28.98
N TRP A 217 -5.43 -21.74 27.81
CA TRP A 217 -4.95 -20.82 26.77
C TRP A 217 -5.96 -20.77 25.63
N THR A 218 -6.41 -19.58 25.30
CA THR A 218 -7.37 -19.38 24.21
C THR A 218 -6.79 -18.41 23.19
N ILE A 219 -6.82 -18.79 21.91
CA ILE A 219 -6.55 -17.90 20.79
C ILE A 219 -7.81 -17.84 19.95
N SER A 220 -8.25 -16.63 19.62
CA SER A 220 -9.46 -16.41 18.82
C SER A 220 -9.22 -15.36 17.73
N GLY A 221 -10.02 -15.42 16.69
CA GLY A 221 -10.01 -14.44 15.59
C GLY A 221 -10.72 -14.97 14.35
N ASP A 222 -11.13 -14.02 13.48
CA ASP A 222 -11.81 -14.30 12.23
C ASP A 222 -10.86 -13.92 11.06
N ALA A 223 -10.29 -14.95 10.44
CA ALA A 223 -9.37 -14.79 9.32
C ALA A 223 -10.10 -14.95 8.00
N GLN A 224 -9.92 -13.99 7.09
CA GLN A 224 -10.44 -14.09 5.74
C GLN A 224 -9.45 -13.54 4.72
N THR A 225 -9.47 -14.13 3.54
CA THR A 225 -8.75 -13.62 2.36
C THR A 225 -9.67 -13.61 1.16
N ASN A 226 -9.71 -12.46 0.49
CA ASN A 226 -10.43 -12.26 -0.75
C ASN A 226 -9.43 -12.02 -1.88
N ILE A 227 -9.59 -12.70 -3.01
CA ILE A 227 -8.76 -12.51 -4.19
C ILE A 227 -9.65 -12.36 -5.41
N SER A 228 -9.46 -11.27 -6.12
CA SER A 228 -10.11 -11.00 -7.39
C SER A 228 -9.06 -10.96 -8.49
N LEU A 229 -8.96 -12.05 -9.24
CA LEU A 229 -8.04 -12.22 -10.35
C LEU A 229 -8.69 -13.15 -11.38
N LYS A 230 -8.57 -12.83 -12.65
CA LYS A 230 -9.20 -13.61 -13.72
C LYS A 230 -8.75 -15.07 -13.72
N GLY A 231 -9.72 -15.99 -13.60
CA GLY A 231 -9.47 -17.43 -13.58
C GLY A 231 -8.72 -17.95 -12.36
N ALA A 232 -8.69 -17.16 -11.28
CA ALA A 232 -8.11 -17.60 -10.02
C ALA A 232 -9.03 -18.58 -9.30
N THR A 233 -8.43 -19.61 -8.73
CA THR A 233 -9.05 -20.55 -7.79
C THR A 233 -8.07 -20.86 -6.66
N TYR A 234 -8.56 -21.12 -5.47
CA TYR A 234 -7.66 -21.59 -4.41
C TYR A 234 -7.22 -23.02 -4.71
N LYS A 235 -5.96 -23.27 -4.45
CA LYS A 235 -5.40 -24.61 -4.41
C LYS A 235 -5.68 -25.20 -3.05
N VAL A 236 -6.44 -26.30 -3.03
CA VAL A 236 -6.93 -26.92 -1.80
C VAL A 236 -6.32 -28.31 -1.67
N GLU A 237 -5.85 -28.65 -0.48
CA GLU A 237 -5.45 -30.01 -0.09
C GLU A 237 -6.41 -30.50 0.99
N SER A 238 -6.72 -31.81 0.95
CA SER A 238 -7.47 -32.49 2.00
C SER A 238 -6.52 -33.25 2.91
N LYS A 239 -6.72 -33.10 4.23
CA LYS A 239 -5.98 -33.87 5.25
C LYS A 239 -6.96 -34.51 6.21
N ASP A 240 -6.69 -35.76 6.57
CA ASP A 240 -7.51 -36.45 7.55
C ASP A 240 -7.28 -35.88 8.95
N TYR A 241 -8.35 -35.79 9.72
CA TYR A 241 -8.25 -35.52 11.14
C TYR A 241 -7.56 -36.69 11.84
N LYS A 242 -6.83 -36.38 12.91
CA LYS A 242 -6.12 -37.40 13.69
C LYS A 242 -7.00 -37.96 14.82
N SER A 243 -7.81 -37.13 15.46
CA SER A 243 -8.61 -37.50 16.63
C SER A 243 -10.06 -37.88 16.31
N LYS A 244 -10.54 -37.57 15.11
CA LYS A 244 -11.93 -37.80 14.69
C LYS A 244 -12.01 -38.30 13.25
N THR A 245 -13.09 -39.00 12.92
CA THR A 245 -13.35 -39.43 11.54
C THR A 245 -13.67 -38.23 10.65
N GLY A 246 -13.10 -38.20 9.45
CA GLY A 246 -13.29 -37.16 8.46
C GLY A 246 -12.01 -36.46 8.08
N SER A 247 -12.10 -35.55 7.15
CA SER A 247 -10.99 -34.73 6.65
C SER A 247 -11.35 -33.26 6.66
N TYR A 248 -10.34 -32.40 6.77
CA TYR A 248 -10.47 -30.96 6.59
C TYR A 248 -9.75 -30.53 5.32
N GLN A 249 -10.28 -29.52 4.69
CA GLN A 249 -9.65 -28.89 3.54
C GLN A 249 -8.90 -27.64 4.03
N HIS A 250 -7.74 -27.39 3.43
CA HIS A 250 -7.02 -26.15 3.67
C HIS A 250 -6.43 -25.59 2.38
N VAL A 251 -6.43 -24.28 2.29
CA VAL A 251 -5.84 -23.56 1.16
C VAL A 251 -4.32 -23.61 1.28
N THR A 252 -3.67 -24.11 0.22
CA THR A 252 -2.20 -24.20 0.14
C THR A 252 -1.59 -23.21 -0.84
N GLY A 253 -2.41 -22.55 -1.65
CA GLY A 253 -1.95 -21.57 -2.63
C GLY A 253 -3.05 -21.08 -3.54
N LEU A 254 -2.63 -20.47 -4.63
CA LEU A 254 -3.49 -19.93 -5.67
C LEU A 254 -3.11 -20.57 -7.02
N ASP A 255 -4.09 -21.11 -7.71
CA ASP A 255 -3.97 -21.49 -9.11
C ASP A 255 -4.60 -20.41 -9.99
N THR A 256 -4.00 -20.15 -11.14
CA THR A 256 -4.50 -19.17 -12.10
C THR A 256 -4.54 -19.79 -13.48
N ASN A 257 -5.72 -19.93 -14.04
CA ASN A 257 -5.95 -20.43 -15.41
C ASN A 257 -6.19 -19.26 -16.36
N GLY A 258 -5.14 -18.47 -16.60
CA GLY A 258 -5.21 -17.33 -17.48
C GLY A 258 -4.67 -16.05 -16.83
N GLY A 259 -4.81 -14.97 -17.54
CA GLY A 259 -4.47 -13.62 -17.12
C GLY A 259 -5.34 -12.62 -17.87
N GLY A 260 -5.33 -11.37 -17.44
CA GLY A 260 -6.04 -10.31 -18.14
C GLY A 260 -6.90 -9.46 -17.19
N LEU A 261 -7.79 -8.69 -17.81
CA LEU A 261 -8.64 -7.77 -17.07
C LEU A 261 -9.72 -8.56 -16.30
N ASN A 262 -9.91 -8.17 -15.05
CA ASN A 262 -10.86 -8.79 -14.11
C ASN A 262 -11.77 -7.76 -13.43
N GLY A 263 -11.90 -6.57 -13.96
CA GLY A 263 -12.79 -5.57 -13.41
C GLY A 263 -12.87 -4.32 -14.28
N PHE A 264 -13.88 -3.51 -14.00
CA PHE A 264 -14.07 -2.22 -14.63
C PHE A 264 -14.48 -1.18 -13.58
N GLY A 265 -14.02 0.05 -13.77
CA GLY A 265 -14.33 1.13 -12.86
C GLY A 265 -14.25 2.49 -13.52
N LEU A 266 -14.64 3.49 -12.76
CA LEU A 266 -14.61 4.90 -13.17
C LEU A 266 -13.92 5.73 -12.09
N GLY A 267 -13.19 6.74 -12.52
CA GLY A 267 -12.58 7.72 -11.64
C GLY A 267 -12.73 9.14 -12.16
N LEU A 268 -12.68 10.09 -11.25
CA LEU A 268 -12.78 11.51 -11.52
C LEU A 268 -11.73 12.28 -10.71
N ASP A 269 -11.00 13.18 -11.38
CA ASP A 269 -10.19 14.19 -10.72
C ASP A 269 -10.76 15.57 -11.01
N LEU A 270 -10.74 16.43 -10.00
CA LEU A 270 -11.14 17.83 -10.10
C LEU A 270 -9.99 18.72 -9.61
N GLY A 271 -9.81 19.87 -10.23
CA GLY A 271 -8.75 20.78 -9.85
C GLY A 271 -9.09 22.25 -10.11
N ALA A 272 -8.49 23.10 -9.30
CA ALA A 272 -8.56 24.54 -9.43
C ALA A 272 -7.21 25.18 -9.12
N GLU A 273 -6.90 26.26 -9.80
CA GLU A 273 -5.77 27.15 -9.54
C GLU A 273 -6.28 28.58 -9.55
N TYR A 274 -5.95 29.37 -8.52
CA TYR A 274 -6.39 30.75 -8.38
C TYR A 274 -5.22 31.69 -8.06
N LYS A 275 -4.96 32.65 -8.94
CA LYS A 275 -3.98 33.71 -8.77
C LYS A 275 -4.58 34.84 -7.93
N ILE A 276 -4.22 34.90 -6.65
CA ILE A 276 -4.64 35.97 -5.73
C ILE A 276 -4.11 37.31 -6.26
N ASN A 277 -2.83 37.35 -6.55
CA ASN A 277 -2.11 38.45 -7.15
C ASN A 277 -0.93 37.95 -7.97
N LYS A 278 -0.02 38.84 -8.43
CA LYS A 278 1.16 38.49 -9.25
C LYS A 278 2.21 37.62 -8.53
N ASP A 279 2.15 37.56 -7.20
CA ASP A 279 3.17 36.86 -6.38
C ASP A 279 2.57 35.68 -5.60
N PHE A 280 1.24 35.62 -5.41
CA PHE A 280 0.56 34.54 -4.69
C PHE A 280 -0.43 33.76 -5.56
N THR A 281 -0.29 32.46 -5.58
CA THR A 281 -1.20 31.51 -6.24
C THR A 281 -1.60 30.43 -5.24
N VAL A 282 -2.88 30.10 -5.20
CA VAL A 282 -3.40 28.95 -4.44
C VAL A 282 -4.00 27.93 -5.39
N SER A 283 -3.98 26.68 -4.99
CA SER A 283 -4.53 25.58 -5.78
C SER A 283 -5.17 24.53 -4.90
N ALA A 284 -6.19 23.88 -5.44
CA ALA A 284 -6.86 22.76 -4.79
C ALA A 284 -7.12 21.66 -5.82
N ALA A 285 -7.01 20.41 -5.41
CA ALA A 285 -7.38 19.28 -6.22
C ALA A 285 -7.98 18.17 -5.38
N LEU A 286 -8.90 17.42 -5.99
CA LEU A 286 -9.45 16.19 -5.48
C LEU A 286 -9.26 15.12 -6.57
N LEU A 287 -8.47 14.12 -6.28
CA LEU A 287 -7.99 13.12 -7.22
C LEU A 287 -8.53 11.74 -6.86
N ASP A 288 -8.67 10.88 -7.86
CA ASP A 288 -9.03 9.47 -7.71
C ASP A 288 -10.38 9.24 -6.99
N LEU A 289 -11.36 10.14 -7.17
CA LEU A 289 -12.73 9.88 -6.76
C LEU A 289 -13.32 8.78 -7.65
N GLY A 290 -13.44 7.57 -7.16
CA GLY A 290 -13.90 6.49 -8.02
C GLY A 290 -13.95 5.12 -7.35
N PHE A 291 -14.23 4.13 -8.16
CA PHE A 291 -14.36 2.75 -7.73
C PHE A 291 -13.96 1.78 -8.85
N ILE A 292 -13.67 0.53 -8.47
CA ILE A 292 -13.51 -0.61 -9.39
C ILE A 292 -14.44 -1.73 -8.93
N THR A 293 -15.23 -2.26 -9.83
CA THR A 293 -15.99 -3.49 -9.64
C THR A 293 -15.21 -4.65 -10.26
N TRP A 294 -14.75 -5.55 -9.39
CA TRP A 294 -14.02 -6.76 -9.73
C TRP A 294 -15.00 -7.89 -10.04
N ASN A 295 -14.73 -8.72 -11.04
CA ASN A 295 -15.67 -9.73 -11.47
C ASN A 295 -15.53 -11.04 -10.69
N ASN A 296 -14.38 -11.62 -10.59
CA ASN A 296 -14.14 -12.90 -9.95
C ASN A 296 -13.54 -12.64 -8.56
N ASN A 297 -14.28 -12.92 -7.50
CA ASN A 297 -13.84 -12.69 -6.12
C ASN A 297 -13.96 -13.99 -5.31
N ILE A 298 -12.86 -14.72 -5.19
CA ILE A 298 -12.80 -15.94 -4.38
C ILE A 298 -12.51 -15.60 -2.92
N LEU A 299 -13.20 -16.29 -2.02
CA LEU A 299 -13.11 -16.11 -0.56
C LEU A 299 -12.57 -17.37 0.10
N ALA A 300 -11.65 -17.20 1.05
CA ALA A 300 -11.29 -18.26 1.99
C ALA A 300 -11.32 -17.71 3.42
N THR A 301 -11.82 -18.54 4.37
CA THR A 301 -11.97 -18.18 5.79
C THR A 301 -11.54 -19.34 6.67
N ASN A 302 -11.13 -19.05 7.91
CA ASN A 302 -10.95 -20.12 8.90
C ASN A 302 -12.31 -20.75 9.27
N SER A 303 -12.32 -22.05 9.52
CA SER A 303 -13.54 -22.80 9.85
C SER A 303 -13.95 -22.61 11.30
N ASN A 304 -12.97 -22.54 12.20
CA ASN A 304 -13.17 -22.29 13.62
C ASN A 304 -12.53 -20.95 14.02
N LYS A 305 -13.26 -20.17 14.79
CA LYS A 305 -12.82 -18.82 15.20
C LYS A 305 -12.07 -18.81 16.52
N SER A 306 -11.90 -19.96 17.17
CA SER A 306 -11.14 -20.07 18.40
C SER A 306 -10.47 -21.43 18.54
N PHE A 307 -9.33 -21.41 19.19
CA PHE A 307 -8.58 -22.58 19.66
C PHE A 307 -8.39 -22.45 21.16
N MET A 308 -8.60 -23.57 21.91
CA MET A 308 -8.42 -23.63 23.35
C MET A 308 -7.47 -24.76 23.70
N PHE A 309 -6.50 -24.47 24.55
CA PHE A 309 -5.62 -25.46 25.16
C PHE A 309 -5.73 -25.40 26.68
N SER A 310 -6.23 -26.46 27.29
CA SER A 310 -6.42 -26.57 28.75
C SER A 310 -5.40 -27.48 29.42
N GLY A 311 -4.40 -27.94 28.69
CA GLY A 311 -3.43 -28.93 29.20
C GLY A 311 -3.85 -30.37 28.91
N PHE A 312 -3.05 -31.29 29.41
CA PHE A 312 -3.34 -32.72 29.33
C PHE A 312 -3.86 -33.22 30.68
N HIS A 313 -5.12 -33.65 30.71
CA HIS A 313 -5.83 -34.07 31.91
C HIS A 313 -6.25 -35.54 31.79
N ASP A 314 -6.37 -36.22 32.91
CA ASP A 314 -6.90 -37.59 33.02
C ASP A 314 -6.29 -38.54 31.99
N VAL A 315 -4.95 -38.51 31.85
CA VAL A 315 -4.22 -39.27 30.85
C VAL A 315 -4.24 -40.76 31.19
N ALA A 316 -4.93 -41.52 30.36
CA ALA A 316 -4.97 -42.97 30.49
C ALA A 316 -3.64 -43.63 30.05
N ILE A 317 -3.15 -44.57 30.84
CA ILE A 317 -1.93 -45.35 30.56
C ILE A 317 -2.20 -46.47 29.53
N LYS A 318 -3.46 -46.93 29.47
CA LYS A 318 -3.88 -48.00 28.56
C LYS A 318 -4.65 -47.43 27.37
N SER A 319 -4.27 -47.80 26.16
CA SER A 319 -4.92 -47.34 24.91
C SER A 319 -6.43 -47.71 24.83
N SER A 320 -6.89 -48.68 25.60
CA SER A 320 -8.30 -49.09 25.62
C SER A 320 -9.23 -48.11 26.37
N GLU A 321 -8.67 -47.13 27.09
CA GLU A 321 -9.45 -46.19 27.92
C GLU A 321 -9.75 -44.85 27.21
N GLY A 322 -9.28 -44.68 25.96
CA GLY A 322 -9.74 -43.58 25.10
C GLY A 322 -9.14 -42.17 25.33
N SER A 323 -8.59 -41.91 26.53
CA SER A 323 -8.02 -40.60 26.90
C SER A 323 -6.51 -40.66 27.06
N THR A 324 -5.80 -41.21 26.06
CA THR A 324 -4.33 -41.24 26.08
C THR A 324 -3.72 -39.90 25.74
N LEU A 325 -2.43 -39.68 26.08
CA LEU A 325 -1.70 -38.48 25.71
C LEU A 325 -1.69 -38.25 24.18
N GLU A 326 -1.61 -39.33 23.40
CA GLU A 326 -1.67 -39.29 21.94
C GLU A 326 -3.02 -38.76 21.45
N ASN A 327 -4.14 -39.32 21.97
CA ASN A 327 -5.50 -38.90 21.59
C ASN A 327 -5.77 -37.43 21.95
N GLN A 328 -5.32 -36.97 23.11
CA GLN A 328 -5.46 -35.56 23.50
C GLN A 328 -4.59 -34.64 22.60
N SER A 329 -3.34 -35.06 22.31
CA SER A 329 -2.46 -34.32 21.39
C SER A 329 -3.04 -34.23 19.98
N ASP A 330 -3.62 -35.31 19.48
CA ASP A 330 -4.29 -35.35 18.18
C ASP A 330 -5.53 -34.46 18.15
N SER A 331 -6.31 -34.43 19.23
CA SER A 331 -7.44 -33.53 19.37
C SER A 331 -7.02 -32.06 19.30
N TYR A 332 -5.97 -31.66 20.02
CA TYR A 332 -5.44 -30.28 19.93
C TYR A 332 -4.87 -29.98 18.54
N SER A 333 -4.19 -30.92 17.90
CA SER A 333 -3.73 -30.76 16.52
C SER A 333 -4.87 -30.45 15.55
N ASP A 334 -5.99 -31.16 15.68
CA ASP A 334 -7.18 -30.97 14.84
C ASP A 334 -7.87 -29.62 15.11
N GLN A 335 -7.94 -29.21 16.36
CA GLN A 335 -8.49 -27.88 16.71
C GLN A 335 -7.62 -26.73 16.18
N ILE A 336 -6.29 -26.86 16.27
CA ILE A 336 -5.35 -25.88 15.68
C ILE A 336 -5.52 -25.85 14.16
N ALA A 337 -5.69 -27.02 13.51
CA ALA A 337 -5.91 -27.09 12.09
C ALA A 337 -7.22 -26.36 11.68
N ASP A 338 -8.29 -26.59 12.39
CA ASP A 338 -9.57 -25.91 12.14
C ASP A 338 -9.51 -24.40 12.36
N PHE A 339 -8.68 -23.92 13.29
CA PHE A 339 -8.49 -22.50 13.56
C PHE A 339 -7.53 -21.82 12.55
N ALA A 340 -6.39 -22.45 12.29
CA ALA A 340 -5.31 -21.83 11.54
C ALA A 340 -5.43 -21.96 10.01
N ASN A 341 -6.18 -22.99 9.54
CA ASN A 341 -6.30 -23.25 8.10
C ASN A 341 -7.49 -22.52 7.48
N LEU A 342 -7.24 -21.87 6.35
CA LEU A 342 -8.30 -21.27 5.57
C LEU A 342 -8.97 -22.33 4.68
N GLN A 343 -10.30 -22.28 4.65
CA GLN A 343 -11.15 -23.09 3.78
C GLN A 343 -11.64 -22.26 2.62
N ASP A 344 -11.60 -22.82 1.41
CA ASP A 344 -12.16 -22.22 0.23
C ASP A 344 -13.70 -22.15 0.34
N LYS A 345 -14.24 -20.97 0.16
CA LYS A 345 -15.68 -20.67 0.09
C LYS A 345 -16.16 -20.43 -1.34
N GLY A 346 -15.28 -20.60 -2.31
CA GLY A 346 -15.55 -20.41 -3.73
C GLY A 346 -15.66 -18.97 -4.16
N ASP A 347 -16.11 -18.79 -5.38
CA ASP A 347 -16.35 -17.48 -5.98
C ASP A 347 -17.62 -16.84 -5.39
N GLN A 348 -17.46 -15.62 -4.86
CA GLN A 348 -18.53 -14.81 -4.27
C GLN A 348 -19.15 -13.83 -5.29
N GLY A 349 -18.77 -13.95 -6.57
CA GLY A 349 -19.22 -13.06 -7.62
C GLY A 349 -18.43 -11.75 -7.69
N SER A 350 -19.12 -10.65 -7.97
CA SER A 350 -18.46 -9.34 -8.09
C SER A 350 -18.28 -8.65 -6.74
N LYS A 351 -17.16 -7.95 -6.61
CA LYS A 351 -16.82 -7.09 -5.44
C LYS A 351 -16.48 -5.69 -5.93
N THR A 352 -17.03 -4.67 -5.29
CA THR A 352 -16.68 -3.28 -5.58
C THR A 352 -15.77 -2.74 -4.48
N THR A 353 -14.67 -2.08 -4.88
CA THR A 353 -13.76 -1.37 -3.99
C THR A 353 -13.65 0.09 -4.41
N GLU A 354 -13.48 0.98 -3.45
CA GLU A 354 -13.23 2.38 -3.70
C GLU A 354 -11.76 2.61 -4.09
N LEU A 355 -11.48 3.68 -4.81
CA LEU A 355 -10.12 4.17 -4.99
C LEU A 355 -9.67 4.97 -3.75
N ALA A 356 -8.38 5.00 -3.53
CA ALA A 356 -7.79 5.88 -2.53
C ALA A 356 -7.81 7.33 -3.03
N ALA A 357 -8.84 8.11 -2.65
CA ALA A 357 -8.94 9.50 -3.04
C ALA A 357 -7.84 10.35 -2.40
N THR A 358 -7.34 11.36 -3.13
CA THR A 358 -6.31 12.27 -2.62
C THR A 358 -6.79 13.72 -2.74
N MET A 359 -6.68 14.47 -1.65
CA MET A 359 -6.99 15.90 -1.60
C MET A 359 -5.69 16.68 -1.44
N ASN A 360 -5.43 17.60 -2.37
CA ASN A 360 -4.26 18.47 -2.39
C ASN A 360 -4.69 19.94 -2.23
N PHE A 361 -3.99 20.67 -1.34
CA PHE A 361 -4.08 22.13 -1.23
C PHE A 361 -2.69 22.72 -1.33
N GLY A 362 -2.46 23.56 -2.32
CA GLY A 362 -1.18 24.20 -2.58
C GLY A 362 -1.25 25.73 -2.43
N CYS A 363 -0.19 26.32 -1.88
CA CYS A 363 0.03 27.77 -1.88
C CYS A 363 1.45 28.03 -2.41
N GLN A 364 1.58 28.91 -3.38
CA GLN A 364 2.87 29.28 -3.99
C GLN A 364 3.09 30.77 -3.83
N TYR A 365 4.30 31.14 -3.39
CA TYR A 365 4.77 32.52 -3.29
C TYR A 365 5.98 32.72 -4.18
N VAL A 366 5.90 33.68 -5.08
CA VAL A 366 7.00 34.10 -5.98
C VAL A 366 7.77 35.22 -5.33
N LEU A 367 9.09 35.06 -5.13
CA LEU A 367 9.92 36.09 -4.51
C LEU A 367 10.05 37.32 -5.41
N PRO A 368 9.54 38.51 -4.99
CA PRO A 368 9.52 39.69 -5.87
C PRO A 368 10.88 40.19 -6.35
N CYS A 369 11.93 40.09 -5.51
CA CYS A 369 13.29 40.50 -5.84
C CYS A 369 14.04 39.48 -6.72
N TYR A 370 13.59 38.23 -6.78
CA TYR A 370 14.17 37.18 -7.61
C TYR A 370 13.08 36.20 -8.04
N ARG A 371 12.33 36.56 -9.06
CA ARG A 371 11.11 35.87 -9.50
C ARG A 371 11.31 34.44 -9.98
N GLN A 372 12.56 34.04 -10.21
CA GLN A 372 12.90 32.64 -10.53
C GLN A 372 12.82 31.72 -9.32
N LEU A 373 12.86 32.28 -8.10
CA LEU A 373 12.73 31.54 -6.84
C LEU A 373 11.28 31.62 -6.33
N LYS A 374 10.73 30.46 -6.06
CA LYS A 374 9.35 30.29 -5.58
C LYS A 374 9.33 29.39 -4.37
N PHE A 375 8.55 29.76 -3.38
CA PHE A 375 8.29 28.93 -2.21
C PHE A 375 6.92 28.30 -2.32
N GLY A 376 6.78 27.06 -1.91
CA GLY A 376 5.54 26.31 -1.94
C GLY A 376 5.19 25.70 -0.60
N LEU A 377 3.92 25.73 -0.25
CA LEU A 377 3.32 24.95 0.83
C LEU A 377 2.27 24.04 0.22
N LEU A 378 2.41 22.73 0.42
CA LEU A 378 1.47 21.71 -0.02
C LEU A 378 0.94 20.96 1.19
N SER A 379 -0.38 20.80 1.28
CA SER A 379 -1.04 19.81 2.12
C SER A 379 -1.64 18.74 1.21
N SER A 380 -1.29 17.48 1.45
CA SER A 380 -1.79 16.32 0.70
C SER A 380 -2.39 15.31 1.68
N THR A 381 -3.63 14.92 1.46
CA THR A 381 -4.34 13.95 2.30
C THR A 381 -4.88 12.82 1.44
N LYS A 382 -4.42 11.59 1.70
CA LYS A 382 -5.01 10.36 1.17
C LYS A 382 -6.19 9.96 2.04
N ILE A 383 -7.34 9.76 1.42
CA ILE A 383 -8.59 9.34 2.07
C ILE A 383 -8.87 7.91 1.63
N TYR A 384 -8.60 6.96 2.51
CA TYR A 384 -8.77 5.52 2.24
C TYR A 384 -9.03 4.75 3.55
N GLY A 385 -10.13 5.05 4.21
CA GLY A 385 -10.52 4.40 5.46
C GLY A 385 -9.40 4.39 6.51
N LYS A 386 -9.09 3.21 7.02
CA LYS A 386 -8.03 2.97 8.02
C LYS A 386 -6.61 3.24 7.49
N TYR A 387 -6.42 3.32 6.17
CA TYR A 387 -5.14 3.60 5.53
C TYR A 387 -4.92 5.07 5.19
N SER A 388 -5.80 5.95 5.66
CA SER A 388 -5.68 7.40 5.42
C SER A 388 -4.45 7.99 6.09
N TRP A 389 -3.84 8.98 5.42
CA TRP A 389 -2.72 9.76 5.95
C TRP A 389 -2.76 11.20 5.43
N THR A 390 -2.06 12.09 6.12
CA THR A 390 -1.89 13.49 5.73
C THR A 390 -0.43 13.88 5.76
N GLU A 391 -0.01 14.69 4.78
CA GLU A 391 1.33 15.27 4.67
C GLU A 391 1.23 16.79 4.52
N GLY A 392 2.08 17.52 5.23
CA GLY A 392 2.41 18.92 4.97
C GLY A 392 3.83 19.02 4.41
N ARG A 393 4.03 19.75 3.31
CA ARG A 393 5.31 19.87 2.62
C ARG A 393 5.65 21.32 2.30
N LEU A 394 6.83 21.79 2.74
CA LEU A 394 7.42 23.06 2.35
C LEU A 394 8.43 22.84 1.23
N SER A 395 8.47 23.73 0.25
CA SER A 395 9.40 23.64 -0.88
C SER A 395 10.00 24.99 -1.25
N ALA A 396 11.23 24.93 -1.77
CA ALA A 396 11.88 26.04 -2.46
C ALA A 396 12.24 25.55 -3.87
N ASN A 397 11.69 26.22 -4.89
CA ASN A 397 11.80 25.84 -6.29
C ASN A 397 12.45 26.98 -7.07
N VAL A 398 13.38 26.64 -7.96
CA VAL A 398 14.10 27.63 -8.79
C VAL A 398 14.09 27.20 -10.26
N ALA A 399 13.86 28.15 -11.13
CA ALA A 399 13.95 27.98 -12.58
C ALA A 399 15.08 28.91 -13.12
N PRO A 400 16.36 28.55 -12.95
CA PRO A 400 17.48 29.42 -13.31
C PRO A 400 17.60 29.63 -14.80
N LEU A 401 17.13 28.68 -15.60
CA LEU A 401 17.14 28.72 -17.06
C LEU A 401 15.74 28.34 -17.59
N LYS A 402 15.45 28.74 -18.83
CA LYS A 402 14.13 28.43 -19.44
C LYS A 402 13.92 26.93 -19.73
N TRP A 403 14.92 26.10 -19.57
CA TRP A 403 14.93 24.67 -19.86
C TRP A 403 15.37 23.81 -18.68
N VAL A 404 15.59 24.43 -17.51
CA VAL A 404 15.95 23.76 -16.26
C VAL A 404 15.17 24.38 -15.13
N ASP A 405 14.46 23.57 -14.40
CA ASP A 405 13.89 23.93 -13.10
C ASP A 405 14.05 22.78 -12.10
N GLY A 406 13.90 23.08 -10.85
CA GLY A 406 14.01 22.10 -9.79
C GLY A 406 13.76 22.70 -8.43
N GLY A 407 13.83 21.88 -7.41
CA GLY A 407 13.59 22.32 -6.05
C GLY A 407 13.99 21.32 -4.99
N VAL A 408 14.01 21.80 -3.78
CA VAL A 408 14.16 21.01 -2.55
C VAL A 408 12.91 21.16 -1.71
N ASN A 409 12.60 20.15 -0.95
CA ASN A 409 11.41 20.18 -0.11
C ASN A 409 11.60 19.39 1.18
N PHE A 410 10.86 19.78 2.20
CA PHE A 410 10.79 19.12 3.49
C PHE A 410 9.33 18.81 3.81
N GLY A 411 9.04 17.56 4.10
CA GLY A 411 7.71 17.06 4.40
C GLY A 411 7.60 16.51 5.82
N VAL A 412 6.43 16.69 6.41
CA VAL A 412 6.01 16.04 7.65
C VAL A 412 4.71 15.34 7.37
N ASN A 413 4.66 14.04 7.54
CA ASN A 413 3.44 13.27 7.35
C ASN A 413 3.07 12.47 8.61
N THR A 414 1.92 11.82 8.59
CA THR A 414 1.38 11.00 9.69
C THR A 414 2.38 9.95 10.21
N TYR A 415 3.33 9.54 9.39
CA TYR A 415 4.26 8.47 9.71
C TYR A 415 5.65 8.98 10.13
N ARG A 416 6.19 9.95 9.38
CA ARG A 416 7.57 10.44 9.55
C ARG A 416 7.81 11.78 8.86
N THR A 417 9.00 12.33 9.05
CA THR A 417 9.52 13.44 8.27
C THR A 417 10.25 12.93 7.03
N SER A 418 10.28 13.73 5.99
CA SER A 418 10.96 13.44 4.72
C SER A 418 11.66 14.67 4.18
N PHE A 419 12.78 14.46 3.49
CA PHE A 419 13.44 15.45 2.67
C PHE A 419 13.38 14.99 1.23
N GLY A 420 13.07 15.89 0.31
CA GLY A 420 12.97 15.55 -1.10
C GLY A 420 13.64 16.61 -1.97
N TRP A 421 13.93 16.24 -3.20
CA TRP A 421 14.44 17.14 -4.23
C TRP A 421 13.93 16.69 -5.59
N ILE A 422 13.90 17.63 -6.54
CA ILE A 422 13.59 17.36 -7.94
C ILE A 422 14.45 18.23 -8.84
N VAL A 423 14.89 17.66 -9.95
CA VAL A 423 15.53 18.37 -11.06
C VAL A 423 14.83 17.97 -12.33
N ASN A 424 14.42 18.94 -13.12
CA ASN A 424 13.70 18.78 -14.36
C ASN A 424 14.45 19.50 -15.50
N PHE A 425 14.73 18.77 -16.58
CA PHE A 425 15.32 19.27 -17.80
C PHE A 425 14.27 19.24 -18.90
N HIS A 426 13.92 20.41 -19.46
CA HIS A 426 12.86 20.53 -20.45
C HIS A 426 13.26 21.45 -21.62
N PRO A 427 14.35 21.15 -22.37
CA PRO A 427 14.61 21.81 -23.63
C PRO A 427 13.47 21.51 -24.61
N LYS A 428 13.28 22.39 -25.64
CA LYS A 428 12.11 22.42 -26.53
C LYS A 428 11.55 21.07 -27.04
N ALA A 429 12.35 20.01 -27.07
CA ALA A 429 11.95 18.72 -27.64
C ALA A 429 11.88 17.57 -26.62
N VAL A 430 12.38 17.77 -25.41
CA VAL A 430 12.51 16.69 -24.41
C VAL A 430 12.16 17.23 -23.03
N ASN A 431 11.44 16.43 -22.23
CA ASN A 431 11.26 16.67 -20.80
C ASN A 431 11.76 15.43 -20.06
N PHE A 432 12.75 15.61 -19.20
CA PHE A 432 13.33 14.57 -18.37
C PHE A 432 13.45 15.08 -16.93
N PHE A 433 12.99 14.30 -15.98
CA PHE A 433 13.10 14.65 -14.58
C PHE A 433 13.59 13.48 -13.73
N VAL A 434 14.22 13.82 -12.63
CA VAL A 434 14.59 12.91 -11.56
C VAL A 434 14.39 13.62 -10.24
N GLY A 435 13.91 12.91 -9.22
CA GLY A 435 13.69 13.47 -7.90
C GLY A 435 13.36 12.39 -6.86
N MET A 436 13.31 12.83 -5.62
CA MET A 436 13.03 11.97 -4.46
C MET A 436 12.02 12.66 -3.54
#